data_ad62407e2ba8703f23bffe3e0332f54a
#
_entry.id   ad62407e2ba8703f23bffe3e0332f54a
#
_cell.length_a   1.000
_cell.length_b   1.000
_cell.length_c   1.000
_cell.angle_alpha   90.00
_cell.angle_beta   90.00
_cell.angle_gamma   90.00
#
_symmetry.space_group_name_H-M   'P 1'
#
loop_
_entity.id
_entity.type
_entity.pdbx_description
1 polymer ?
#
loop_
_entity_poly.entity_id
_entity_poly.type
_entity_poly.pdbx_seq_one_letter_code
_entity_poly.pdbx_strand_id
1 'polypeptide(L)'
;MKILVTGATGFVGNVLLKELPESFPEAHVSAFVLPGDPFKRSLSRFKGLRVFEGDITDAKDVLGAVQGHTHVIHLAGLISYRKKDKKKLMDVNAEGVKNIVNACVVHRIARLVHISSVGACGFYKDGRFADEETPFNWPADFHYMISKHEGQKIGERACEESGLSTVILLPASIMGPGDPNIGTPHNQLYDRIYKKGLFGCFSGGLAVVDVRDLVEIVIKAMESQVRCQKYLIVGANVKYAEVVDAISKYAKKKIYPFPVPSFLLSAAGGFLEFMEAITKRKPLLTKAYGKLSGWTVYYSNTKSKREFDHEYRPFDVTVRDSCRYFEENFLE
;
A
#
# COMPACT_ATOMS: atom_id res chain seq x y z
N MET A 1 -11.39 -10.79 -21.12
CA MET A 1 -10.24 -10.07 -20.52
C MET A 1 -9.30 -11.10 -19.87
N LYS A 2 -7.96 -10.89 -19.92
CA LYS A 2 -6.98 -11.72 -19.21
C LYS A 2 -6.15 -10.82 -18.31
N ILE A 3 -6.30 -10.97 -17.01
CA ILE A 3 -5.77 -10.04 -16.00
C ILE A 3 -4.63 -10.74 -15.23
N LEU A 4 -3.47 -10.11 -15.17
CA LEU A 4 -2.38 -10.50 -14.28
C LEU A 4 -2.37 -9.58 -13.05
N VAL A 5 -2.38 -10.15 -11.85
CA VAL A 5 -2.27 -9.44 -10.59
C VAL A 5 -0.94 -9.80 -9.92
N THR A 6 -0.03 -8.84 -9.75
CA THR A 6 1.17 -9.03 -8.95
C THR A 6 0.90 -8.62 -7.50
N GLY A 7 1.60 -9.21 -6.52
CA GLY A 7 1.33 -8.95 -5.11
C GLY A 7 -0.03 -9.49 -4.63
N ALA A 8 -0.53 -10.50 -5.31
CA ALA A 8 -1.86 -11.11 -5.09
C ALA A 8 -2.06 -11.70 -3.68
N THR A 9 -0.99 -12.10 -3.01
CA THR A 9 -0.99 -12.63 -1.64
C THR A 9 -1.03 -11.56 -0.54
N GLY A 10 -0.81 -10.29 -0.91
CA GLY A 10 -0.85 -9.16 0.01
C GLY A 10 -2.27 -8.73 0.39
N PHE A 11 -2.38 -7.73 1.27
CA PHE A 11 -3.67 -7.20 1.75
C PHE A 11 -4.60 -6.79 0.60
N VAL A 12 -4.16 -5.85 -0.25
CA VAL A 12 -4.98 -5.36 -1.38
C VAL A 12 -5.27 -6.48 -2.38
N GLY A 13 -4.26 -7.31 -2.70
CA GLY A 13 -4.41 -8.42 -3.63
C GLY A 13 -5.45 -9.43 -3.18
N ASN A 14 -5.49 -9.72 -1.88
CA ASN A 14 -6.45 -10.63 -1.28
C ASN A 14 -7.91 -10.14 -1.40
N VAL A 15 -8.14 -8.85 -1.18
CA VAL A 15 -9.47 -8.24 -1.34
C VAL A 15 -9.83 -8.12 -2.81
N LEU A 16 -8.89 -7.69 -3.65
CA LEU A 16 -9.09 -7.54 -5.09
C LEU A 16 -9.47 -8.87 -5.77
N LEU A 17 -8.77 -9.96 -5.45
CA LEU A 17 -9.06 -11.28 -6.02
C LEU A 17 -10.45 -11.80 -5.66
N LYS A 18 -11.05 -11.31 -4.58
CA LYS A 18 -12.43 -11.63 -4.20
C LYS A 18 -13.44 -10.87 -5.07
N GLU A 19 -13.16 -9.60 -5.37
CA GLU A 19 -14.07 -8.71 -6.09
C GLU A 19 -13.97 -8.84 -7.63
N LEU A 20 -12.81 -9.24 -8.17
CA LEU A 20 -12.60 -9.33 -9.63
C LEU A 20 -13.60 -10.26 -10.35
N PRO A 21 -13.97 -11.46 -9.85
CA PRO A 21 -14.93 -12.32 -10.52
C PRO A 21 -16.35 -11.74 -10.59
N GLU A 22 -16.73 -10.93 -9.62
CA GLU A 22 -18.03 -10.25 -9.60
C GLU A 22 -18.05 -9.09 -10.61
N SER A 23 -16.96 -8.35 -10.70
CA SER A 23 -16.83 -7.21 -11.62
C SER A 23 -16.58 -7.64 -13.07
N PHE A 24 -15.85 -8.74 -13.27
CA PHE A 24 -15.46 -9.26 -14.57
C PHE A 24 -15.69 -10.78 -14.66
N PRO A 25 -16.94 -11.25 -14.76
CA PRO A 25 -17.28 -12.70 -14.72
C PRO A 25 -16.58 -13.52 -15.79
N GLU A 26 -16.35 -12.95 -16.97
CA GLU A 26 -15.71 -13.61 -18.12
C GLU A 26 -14.18 -13.42 -18.16
N ALA A 27 -13.60 -12.80 -17.13
CA ALA A 27 -12.15 -12.58 -17.11
C ALA A 27 -11.38 -13.80 -16.61
N HIS A 28 -10.28 -14.10 -17.26
CA HIS A 28 -9.29 -15.04 -16.74
C HIS A 28 -8.30 -14.30 -15.87
N VAL A 29 -8.31 -14.58 -14.57
CA VAL A 29 -7.43 -13.93 -13.58
C VAL A 29 -6.23 -14.83 -13.29
N SER A 30 -5.06 -14.22 -13.28
CA SER A 30 -3.79 -14.85 -12.90
C SER A 30 -3.12 -14.07 -11.79
N ALA A 31 -2.46 -14.77 -10.88
CA ALA A 31 -1.64 -14.20 -9.82
C ALA A 31 -0.14 -14.42 -10.12
N PHE A 32 0.69 -13.40 -9.94
CA PHE A 32 2.14 -13.51 -9.96
C PHE A 32 2.68 -13.30 -8.55
N VAL A 33 3.31 -14.32 -7.99
CA VAL A 33 3.72 -14.41 -6.58
C VAL A 33 5.17 -14.82 -6.44
N LEU A 34 5.81 -14.36 -5.37
CA LEU A 34 7.20 -14.72 -5.08
C LEU A 34 7.31 -16.23 -4.77
N PRO A 35 8.33 -16.94 -5.28
CA PRO A 35 8.59 -18.31 -4.89
C PRO A 35 8.75 -18.44 -3.36
N GLY A 36 8.06 -19.42 -2.78
CA GLY A 36 8.10 -19.63 -1.33
C GLY A 36 7.28 -18.64 -0.49
N ASP A 37 6.40 -17.83 -1.11
CA ASP A 37 5.51 -16.94 -0.38
C ASP A 37 4.64 -17.74 0.61
N PRO A 38 4.69 -17.42 1.92
CA PRO A 38 3.96 -18.18 2.95
C PRO A 38 2.44 -18.08 2.79
N PHE A 39 1.93 -17.04 2.13
CA PHE A 39 0.50 -16.84 1.90
C PHE A 39 0.03 -17.42 0.56
N LYS A 40 0.89 -18.03 -0.25
CA LYS A 40 0.51 -18.64 -1.53
C LYS A 40 -0.63 -19.66 -1.40
N ARG A 41 -0.63 -20.45 -0.30
CA ARG A 41 -1.69 -21.45 -0.07
C ARG A 41 -3.09 -20.85 0.05
N SER A 42 -3.21 -19.61 0.50
CA SER A 42 -4.50 -18.92 0.62
C SER A 42 -5.15 -18.64 -0.74
N LEU A 43 -4.38 -18.65 -1.81
CA LEU A 43 -4.87 -18.43 -3.17
C LEU A 43 -5.72 -19.60 -3.71
N SER A 44 -5.59 -20.81 -3.15
CA SER A 44 -6.36 -21.99 -3.58
C SER A 44 -7.87 -21.85 -3.37
N ARG A 45 -8.32 -20.91 -2.53
CA ARG A 45 -9.74 -20.60 -2.34
C ARG A 45 -10.38 -19.87 -3.53
N PHE A 46 -9.58 -19.24 -4.39
CA PHE A 46 -10.06 -18.54 -5.58
C PHE A 46 -10.15 -19.52 -6.75
N LYS A 47 -11.37 -19.98 -7.07
CA LYS A 47 -11.60 -20.93 -8.15
C LYS A 47 -11.19 -20.35 -9.50
N GLY A 48 -10.50 -21.15 -10.31
CA GLY A 48 -10.06 -20.71 -11.65
C GLY A 48 -8.85 -19.78 -11.68
N LEU A 49 -8.31 -19.38 -10.51
CA LEU A 49 -7.11 -18.56 -10.44
C LEU A 49 -5.88 -19.35 -10.90
N ARG A 50 -5.18 -18.83 -11.91
CA ARG A 50 -3.90 -19.37 -12.35
C ARG A 50 -2.77 -18.67 -11.59
N VAL A 51 -1.81 -19.44 -11.07
CA VAL A 51 -0.70 -18.88 -10.28
C VAL A 51 0.62 -19.08 -11.03
N PHE A 52 1.35 -17.98 -11.22
CA PHE A 52 2.72 -17.94 -11.73
C PHE A 52 3.66 -17.60 -10.57
N GLU A 53 4.76 -18.33 -10.44
CA GLU A 53 5.80 -18.04 -9.45
C GLU A 53 7.00 -17.38 -10.14
N GLY A 54 7.50 -16.31 -9.52
CA GLY A 54 8.69 -15.59 -9.97
C GLY A 54 8.96 -14.35 -9.14
N ASP A 55 10.10 -13.72 -9.37
CA ASP A 55 10.50 -12.47 -8.71
C ASP A 55 10.33 -11.29 -9.64
N ILE A 56 9.66 -10.21 -9.18
CA ILE A 56 9.49 -9.01 -10.00
C ILE A 56 10.81 -8.30 -10.32
N THR A 57 11.87 -8.60 -9.58
CA THR A 57 13.22 -8.09 -9.83
C THR A 57 13.95 -8.86 -10.94
N ASP A 58 13.43 -10.03 -11.35
CA ASP A 58 13.92 -10.79 -12.50
C ASP A 58 13.09 -10.46 -13.75
N ALA A 59 13.73 -9.85 -14.73
CA ALA A 59 13.06 -9.44 -15.97
C ALA A 59 12.53 -10.62 -16.80
N LYS A 60 13.14 -11.82 -16.71
CA LYS A 60 12.68 -13.01 -17.45
C LYS A 60 11.42 -13.58 -16.81
N ASP A 61 11.37 -13.66 -15.49
CA ASP A 61 10.18 -14.10 -14.74
C ASP A 61 9.00 -13.21 -15.06
N VAL A 62 9.20 -11.89 -15.01
CA VAL A 62 8.16 -10.89 -15.33
C VAL A 62 7.71 -10.99 -16.78
N LEU A 63 8.64 -11.08 -17.73
CA LEU A 63 8.30 -11.19 -19.16
C LEU A 63 7.45 -12.43 -19.42
N GLY A 64 7.82 -13.58 -18.85
CA GLY A 64 7.07 -14.83 -18.97
C GLY A 64 5.69 -14.75 -18.30
N ALA A 65 5.58 -14.11 -17.14
CA ALA A 65 4.30 -13.96 -16.42
C ALA A 65 3.32 -13.02 -17.15
N VAL A 66 3.79 -11.95 -17.78
CA VAL A 66 2.94 -10.99 -18.50
C VAL A 66 2.46 -11.54 -19.84
N GLN A 67 3.19 -12.50 -20.42
CA GLN A 67 2.87 -13.09 -21.71
C GLN A 67 1.44 -13.65 -21.77
N GLY A 68 0.69 -13.27 -22.81
CA GLY A 68 -0.67 -13.74 -23.06
C GLY A 68 -1.76 -13.07 -22.21
N HIS A 69 -1.42 -12.11 -21.36
CA HIS A 69 -2.38 -11.26 -20.67
C HIS A 69 -2.73 -10.02 -21.51
N THR A 70 -3.82 -9.37 -21.16
CA THR A 70 -4.30 -8.12 -21.79
C THR A 70 -4.25 -6.95 -20.82
N HIS A 71 -4.29 -7.22 -19.52
CA HIS A 71 -4.31 -6.23 -18.46
C HIS A 71 -3.39 -6.65 -17.33
N VAL A 72 -2.73 -5.69 -16.70
CA VAL A 72 -1.86 -5.92 -15.54
C VAL A 72 -2.27 -4.99 -14.39
N ILE A 73 -2.49 -5.56 -13.21
CA ILE A 73 -2.66 -4.83 -11.95
C ILE A 73 -1.40 -5.08 -11.12
N HIS A 74 -0.58 -4.04 -10.98
CA HIS A 74 0.69 -4.15 -10.29
C HIS A 74 0.57 -3.65 -8.85
N LEU A 75 0.36 -4.60 -7.89
CA LEU A 75 0.27 -4.34 -6.46
C LEU A 75 1.56 -4.66 -5.72
N ALA A 76 2.46 -5.46 -6.33
CA ALA A 76 3.69 -5.88 -5.67
C ALA A 76 4.55 -4.68 -5.27
N GLY A 77 5.04 -4.69 -4.05
CA GLY A 77 5.89 -3.65 -3.51
C GLY A 77 6.38 -3.99 -2.11
N LEU A 78 7.46 -3.36 -1.70
CA LEU A 78 8.06 -3.52 -0.39
C LEU A 78 7.88 -2.25 0.43
N ILE A 79 7.45 -2.39 1.68
CA ILE A 79 7.39 -1.30 2.66
C ILE A 79 8.45 -1.55 3.73
N SER A 80 9.37 -0.61 3.89
CA SER A 80 10.33 -0.61 4.99
C SER A 80 10.85 0.80 5.26
N TYR A 81 11.02 1.12 6.54
CA TYR A 81 11.66 2.37 6.99
C TYR A 81 13.09 2.13 7.49
N ARG A 82 13.62 0.92 7.35
CA ARG A 82 14.97 0.58 7.80
C ARG A 82 16.02 1.02 6.78
N LYS A 83 17.06 1.66 7.24
CA LYS A 83 18.16 2.15 6.39
C LYS A 83 18.82 1.03 5.57
N LYS A 84 19.00 -0.15 6.15
CA LYS A 84 19.62 -1.30 5.47
C LYS A 84 18.82 -1.87 4.31
N ASP A 85 17.52 -1.60 4.26
CA ASP A 85 16.65 -2.09 3.18
C ASP A 85 16.65 -1.17 1.95
N LYS A 86 17.44 -0.08 1.94
CA LYS A 86 17.52 0.89 0.84
C LYS A 86 17.65 0.22 -0.53
N LYS A 87 18.62 -0.69 -0.69
CA LYS A 87 18.85 -1.38 -1.96
C LYS A 87 17.61 -2.21 -2.34
N LYS A 88 17.12 -3.04 -1.42
CA LYS A 88 15.95 -3.89 -1.67
C LYS A 88 14.70 -3.09 -2.03
N LEU A 89 14.51 -1.91 -1.42
CA LEU A 89 13.42 -1.00 -1.75
C LEU A 89 13.53 -0.51 -3.20
N MET A 90 14.71 -0.13 -3.65
CA MET A 90 14.94 0.28 -5.04
C MET A 90 14.76 -0.87 -6.02
N ASP A 91 15.32 -2.05 -5.70
CA ASP A 91 15.21 -3.24 -6.54
C ASP A 91 13.72 -3.62 -6.74
N VAL A 92 12.92 -3.64 -5.67
CA VAL A 92 11.50 -4.04 -5.74
C VAL A 92 10.60 -2.93 -6.28
N ASN A 93 10.70 -1.70 -5.71
CA ASN A 93 9.73 -0.63 -5.98
C ASN A 93 10.05 0.22 -7.21
N ALA A 94 11.29 0.17 -7.74
CA ALA A 94 11.68 0.89 -8.94
C ALA A 94 12.07 -0.07 -10.08
N GLU A 95 13.11 -0.93 -9.91
CA GLU A 95 13.49 -1.87 -10.98
C GLU A 95 12.38 -2.90 -11.25
N GLY A 96 11.67 -3.38 -10.20
CA GLY A 96 10.50 -4.25 -10.38
C GLY A 96 9.41 -3.59 -11.23
N VAL A 97 9.10 -2.31 -10.99
CA VAL A 97 8.16 -1.54 -11.83
C VAL A 97 8.67 -1.43 -13.26
N LYS A 98 9.97 -1.18 -13.46
CA LYS A 98 10.58 -1.12 -14.79
C LYS A 98 10.43 -2.45 -15.54
N ASN A 99 10.65 -3.57 -14.89
CA ASN A 99 10.45 -4.89 -15.49
C ASN A 99 9.00 -5.11 -15.90
N ILE A 100 8.03 -4.75 -15.06
CA ILE A 100 6.59 -4.81 -15.37
C ILE A 100 6.26 -3.93 -16.57
N VAL A 101 6.70 -2.68 -16.57
CA VAL A 101 6.48 -1.74 -17.68
C VAL A 101 7.05 -2.29 -18.99
N ASN A 102 8.31 -2.73 -18.98
CA ASN A 102 8.97 -3.27 -20.18
C ASN A 102 8.21 -4.49 -20.71
N ALA A 103 7.79 -5.41 -19.84
CA ALA A 103 7.01 -6.57 -20.24
C ALA A 103 5.63 -6.17 -20.81
N CYS A 104 4.97 -5.16 -20.20
CA CYS A 104 3.71 -4.62 -20.72
C CYS A 104 3.86 -4.03 -22.12
N VAL A 105 4.94 -3.30 -22.38
CA VAL A 105 5.23 -2.73 -23.70
C VAL A 105 5.51 -3.85 -24.73
N VAL A 106 6.38 -4.80 -24.40
CA VAL A 106 6.73 -5.95 -25.26
C VAL A 106 5.49 -6.76 -25.66
N HIS A 107 4.61 -7.04 -24.69
CA HIS A 107 3.41 -7.85 -24.91
C HIS A 107 2.18 -7.03 -25.30
N ARG A 108 2.32 -5.72 -25.54
CA ARG A 108 1.25 -4.81 -25.97
C ARG A 108 0.03 -4.88 -25.05
N ILE A 109 0.28 -4.80 -23.74
CA ILE A 109 -0.77 -4.82 -22.72
C ILE A 109 -1.70 -3.61 -22.94
N ALA A 110 -3.00 -3.86 -22.95
CA ALA A 110 -4.00 -2.82 -23.19
C ALA A 110 -4.10 -1.82 -22.02
N ARG A 111 -3.87 -2.30 -20.77
CA ARG A 111 -3.98 -1.46 -19.56
C ARG A 111 -3.03 -1.94 -18.47
N LEU A 112 -2.27 -1.01 -17.89
CA LEU A 112 -1.52 -1.17 -16.65
C LEU A 112 -2.16 -0.30 -15.55
N VAL A 113 -2.64 -0.90 -14.46
CA VAL A 113 -2.99 -0.20 -13.22
C VAL A 113 -1.85 -0.40 -12.24
N HIS A 114 -1.09 0.67 -11.94
CA HIS A 114 0.06 0.63 -11.04
C HIS A 114 -0.29 1.21 -9.67
N ILE A 115 -0.13 0.42 -8.61
CA ILE A 115 -0.34 0.88 -7.24
C ILE A 115 0.97 1.41 -6.66
N SER A 116 1.05 2.73 -6.62
CA SER A 116 2.15 3.48 -6.01
C SER A 116 1.88 3.74 -4.52
N SER A 117 2.00 4.96 -4.04
CA SER A 117 1.70 5.39 -2.66
C SER A 117 1.60 6.91 -2.61
N VAL A 118 0.82 7.48 -1.68
CA VAL A 118 0.90 8.93 -1.37
C VAL A 118 2.33 9.37 -1.05
N GLY A 119 3.16 8.46 -0.52
CA GLY A 119 4.57 8.71 -0.27
C GLY A 119 5.42 8.97 -1.52
N ALA A 120 4.90 8.73 -2.73
CA ALA A 120 5.56 9.08 -3.98
C ALA A 120 5.32 10.54 -4.40
N CYS A 121 4.34 11.22 -3.81
CA CYS A 121 4.11 12.66 -3.95
C CYS A 121 4.84 13.48 -2.89
N GLY A 122 4.91 14.80 -3.08
CA GLY A 122 5.33 15.72 -2.06
C GLY A 122 4.31 15.85 -0.92
N PHE A 123 4.68 16.60 0.14
CA PHE A 123 3.84 16.75 1.31
C PHE A 123 4.10 18.07 2.05
N TYR A 124 3.18 18.43 2.93
CA TYR A 124 3.34 19.45 3.96
C TYR A 124 3.35 18.79 5.34
N LYS A 125 4.10 19.38 6.31
CA LYS A 125 4.25 18.82 7.66
C LYS A 125 3.21 19.34 8.65
N ASP A 126 2.47 20.35 8.27
CA ASP A 126 1.62 21.20 9.11
C ASP A 126 0.12 20.96 8.93
N GLY A 127 -0.26 19.91 8.16
CA GLY A 127 -1.65 19.55 7.94
C GLY A 127 -2.30 20.28 6.75
N ARG A 128 -1.54 21.08 5.98
CA ARG A 128 -2.03 21.51 4.66
C ARG A 128 -2.16 20.30 3.75
N PHE A 129 -3.15 20.34 2.87
CA PHE A 129 -3.39 19.25 1.93
C PHE A 129 -2.41 19.33 0.75
N ALA A 130 -1.66 18.27 0.53
CA ALA A 130 -0.91 18.05 -0.71
C ALA A 130 -1.82 17.40 -1.76
N ASP A 131 -1.49 17.59 -3.03
CA ASP A 131 -2.17 17.02 -4.19
C ASP A 131 -1.18 16.31 -5.13
N GLU A 132 -1.68 15.84 -6.27
CA GLU A 132 -0.89 15.12 -7.26
C GLU A 132 0.23 15.97 -7.90
N GLU A 133 0.11 17.31 -7.84
CA GLU A 133 1.09 18.24 -8.43
C GLU A 133 2.10 18.75 -7.39
N THR A 134 1.91 18.42 -6.10
CA THR A 134 2.83 18.83 -5.04
C THR A 134 4.22 18.22 -5.27
N PRO A 135 5.28 19.04 -5.45
CA PRO A 135 6.61 18.55 -5.78
C PRO A 135 7.16 17.59 -4.71
N PHE A 136 7.81 16.53 -5.14
CA PHE A 136 8.45 15.56 -4.24
C PHE A 136 9.52 16.24 -3.37
N ASN A 137 9.39 16.13 -2.05
CA ASN A 137 10.23 16.83 -1.07
C ASN A 137 10.58 15.99 0.16
N TRP A 138 10.44 14.66 0.09
CA TRP A 138 10.82 13.80 1.20
C TRP A 138 12.33 13.82 1.44
N PRO A 139 12.77 13.86 2.71
CA PRO A 139 14.18 13.80 3.05
C PRO A 139 14.88 12.54 2.57
N ALA A 140 16.19 12.61 2.32
CA ALA A 140 16.98 11.53 1.75
C ALA A 140 17.04 10.23 2.60
N ASP A 141 16.66 10.28 3.87
CA ASP A 141 16.59 9.13 4.76
C ASP A 141 15.23 8.39 4.68
N PHE A 142 14.26 8.88 3.90
CA PHE A 142 12.98 8.21 3.64
C PHE A 142 13.04 7.32 2.39
N HIS A 143 13.86 6.27 2.45
CA HIS A 143 14.15 5.41 1.30
C HIS A 143 12.92 4.74 0.68
N TYR A 144 11.88 4.45 1.48
CA TYR A 144 10.62 3.91 0.95
C TYR A 144 9.94 4.91 0.01
N MET A 145 9.77 6.15 0.45
CA MET A 145 9.16 7.21 -0.36
C MET A 145 9.93 7.47 -1.64
N ILE A 146 11.27 7.54 -1.54
CA ILE A 146 12.15 7.70 -2.70
C ILE A 146 11.95 6.54 -3.68
N SER A 147 11.92 5.29 -3.21
CA SER A 147 11.77 4.12 -4.09
C SER A 147 10.40 4.10 -4.79
N LYS A 148 9.33 4.51 -4.10
CA LYS A 148 7.99 4.63 -4.70
C LYS A 148 7.91 5.77 -5.71
N HIS A 149 8.55 6.90 -5.43
CA HIS A 149 8.65 8.02 -6.37
C HIS A 149 9.38 7.62 -7.65
N GLU A 150 10.53 6.95 -7.55
CA GLU A 150 11.26 6.48 -8.74
C GLU A 150 10.44 5.47 -9.55
N GLY A 151 9.76 4.52 -8.90
CA GLY A 151 8.85 3.60 -9.59
C GLY A 151 7.68 4.31 -10.27
N GLN A 152 7.10 5.31 -9.62
CA GLN A 152 6.04 6.14 -10.22
C GLN A 152 6.53 6.84 -11.49
N LYS A 153 7.70 7.49 -11.46
CA LYS A 153 8.30 8.16 -12.64
C LYS A 153 8.51 7.20 -13.80
N ILE A 154 8.88 5.94 -13.52
CA ILE A 154 9.02 4.91 -14.56
C ILE A 154 7.67 4.66 -15.22
N GLY A 155 6.59 4.51 -14.46
CA GLY A 155 5.24 4.34 -14.98
C GLY A 155 4.73 5.54 -15.79
N GLU A 156 5.02 6.77 -15.34
CA GLU A 156 4.68 8.02 -16.05
C GLU A 156 5.40 8.09 -17.40
N ARG A 157 6.72 7.91 -17.43
CA ARG A 157 7.53 7.92 -18.66
C ARG A 157 7.08 6.85 -19.66
N ALA A 158 6.77 5.66 -19.19
CA ALA A 158 6.33 4.57 -20.05
C ALA A 158 5.07 4.95 -20.84
N CYS A 159 4.16 5.66 -20.21
CA CYS A 159 2.98 6.16 -20.89
C CYS A 159 3.32 7.20 -21.96
N GLU A 160 4.19 8.14 -21.66
CA GLU A 160 4.60 9.21 -22.57
C GLU A 160 5.42 8.68 -23.77
N GLU A 161 6.38 7.79 -23.48
CA GLU A 161 7.35 7.32 -24.48
C GLU A 161 6.85 6.15 -25.34
N SER A 162 6.07 5.22 -24.74
CA SER A 162 5.63 3.98 -25.42
C SER A 162 4.13 3.95 -25.72
N GLY A 163 3.35 4.91 -25.22
CA GLY A 163 1.90 4.91 -25.35
C GLY A 163 1.19 3.84 -24.50
N LEU A 164 1.89 3.17 -23.58
CA LEU A 164 1.29 2.20 -22.68
C LEU A 164 0.20 2.87 -21.84
N SER A 165 -1.04 2.39 -21.96
CA SER A 165 -2.15 2.94 -21.18
C SER A 165 -1.98 2.64 -19.69
N THR A 166 -1.40 3.58 -18.94
CA THR A 166 -1.10 3.45 -17.52
C THR A 166 -1.97 4.37 -16.69
N VAL A 167 -2.56 3.83 -15.61
CA VAL A 167 -3.19 4.60 -14.53
C VAL A 167 -2.41 4.30 -13.25
N ILE A 168 -1.99 5.37 -12.55
CA ILE A 168 -1.21 5.25 -11.31
C ILE A 168 -2.09 5.67 -10.14
N LEU A 169 -2.32 4.76 -9.21
CA LEU A 169 -3.08 5.01 -7.99
C LEU A 169 -2.12 5.13 -6.81
N LEU A 170 -2.28 6.20 -6.04
CA LEU A 170 -1.43 6.53 -4.90
C LEU A 170 -2.24 6.41 -3.60
N PRO A 171 -2.41 5.19 -3.07
CA PRO A 171 -3.17 5.01 -1.86
C PRO A 171 -2.47 5.62 -0.64
N ALA A 172 -3.28 6.16 0.25
CA ALA A 172 -2.92 6.51 1.62
C ALA A 172 -2.65 5.25 2.47
N SER A 173 -2.49 5.39 3.78
CA SER A 173 -2.36 4.22 4.67
C SER A 173 -3.62 3.36 4.57
N ILE A 174 -3.47 2.15 4.06
CA ILE A 174 -4.58 1.25 3.78
C ILE A 174 -5.05 0.62 5.08
N MET A 175 -6.34 0.72 5.37
CA MET A 175 -7.04 0.11 6.49
C MET A 175 -8.23 -0.69 5.95
N GLY A 176 -8.87 -1.50 6.79
CA GLY A 176 -10.05 -2.26 6.37
C GLY A 176 -9.93 -3.74 6.65
N PRO A 177 -10.99 -4.53 6.39
CA PRO A 177 -11.02 -5.96 6.57
C PRO A 177 -10.28 -6.70 5.43
N GLY A 178 -9.78 -7.91 5.70
CA GLY A 178 -9.26 -8.80 4.67
C GLY A 178 -7.73 -8.88 4.58
N ASP A 179 -6.97 -8.30 5.52
CA ASP A 179 -5.52 -8.49 5.60
C ASP A 179 -5.18 -9.83 6.28
N PRO A 180 -4.66 -10.83 5.54
CA PRO A 180 -4.39 -12.15 6.10
C PRO A 180 -3.14 -12.20 7.00
N ASN A 181 -2.33 -11.14 7.03
CA ASN A 181 -1.02 -11.14 7.68
C ASN A 181 -1.04 -10.33 8.97
N ILE A 182 -1.02 -11.02 10.13
CA ILE A 182 -0.91 -10.39 11.46
C ILE A 182 0.35 -9.52 11.59
N GLY A 183 1.38 -9.78 10.79
CA GLY A 183 2.66 -9.07 10.84
C GLY A 183 2.68 -7.72 10.13
N THR A 184 1.61 -7.31 9.46
CA THR A 184 1.54 -5.98 8.83
C THR A 184 1.45 -4.87 9.87
N PRO A 185 1.93 -3.65 9.57
CA PRO A 185 1.80 -2.52 10.49
C PRO A 185 0.35 -2.24 10.89
N HIS A 186 -0.60 -2.44 9.99
CA HIS A 186 -2.03 -2.32 10.21
C HIS A 186 -2.49 -3.30 11.30
N ASN A 187 -2.36 -4.60 11.09
CA ASN A 187 -2.79 -5.61 12.06
C ASN A 187 -1.99 -5.56 13.36
N GLN A 188 -0.71 -5.20 13.34
CA GLN A 188 0.08 -4.99 14.56
C GLN A 188 -0.45 -3.85 15.43
N LEU A 189 -1.05 -2.81 14.85
CA LEU A 189 -1.68 -1.74 15.62
C LEU A 189 -2.88 -2.29 16.40
N TYR A 190 -3.76 -3.05 15.75
CA TYR A 190 -4.90 -3.71 16.39
C TYR A 190 -4.43 -4.68 17.48
N ASP A 191 -3.49 -5.57 17.18
CA ASP A 191 -2.94 -6.53 18.14
C ASP A 191 -2.44 -5.87 19.43
N ARG A 192 -1.73 -4.74 19.28
CA ARG A 192 -1.24 -3.97 20.44
C ARG A 192 -2.37 -3.36 21.25
N ILE A 193 -3.36 -2.76 20.59
CA ILE A 193 -4.50 -2.14 21.27
C ILE A 193 -5.32 -3.20 22.00
N TYR A 194 -5.65 -4.30 21.34
CA TYR A 194 -6.43 -5.39 21.95
C TYR A 194 -5.71 -6.06 23.13
N LYS A 195 -4.38 -6.22 23.06
CA LYS A 195 -3.62 -6.92 24.12
C LYS A 195 -3.17 -6.03 25.27
N LYS A 196 -2.78 -4.77 25.02
CA LYS A 196 -2.04 -3.96 26.00
C LYS A 196 -2.86 -2.92 26.77
N GLY A 197 -3.98 -2.47 26.26
CA GLY A 197 -4.85 -1.49 26.95
C GLY A 197 -4.29 -0.07 27.09
N LEU A 198 -2.99 0.14 27.25
CA LEU A 198 -2.34 1.45 27.29
C LEU A 198 -1.44 1.62 26.09
N PHE A 199 -1.57 2.74 25.38
CA PHE A 199 -0.86 2.98 24.13
C PHE A 199 -0.38 4.43 24.03
N GLY A 200 0.94 4.63 24.02
CA GLY A 200 1.53 5.90 23.59
C GLY A 200 1.34 6.05 22.07
N CYS A 201 0.72 7.12 21.63
CA CYS A 201 0.47 7.36 20.22
C CYS A 201 1.41 8.41 19.62
N PHE A 202 1.46 8.46 18.31
CA PHE A 202 2.17 9.51 17.58
C PHE A 202 1.42 10.84 17.71
N SER A 203 2.14 11.95 17.70
CA SER A 203 1.56 13.29 17.88
C SER A 203 1.06 13.92 16.57
N GLY A 204 1.43 13.37 15.43
CA GLY A 204 1.06 13.88 14.11
C GLY A 204 -0.27 13.31 13.58
N GLY A 205 -0.42 13.38 12.25
CA GLY A 205 -1.58 12.87 11.53
C GLY A 205 -1.19 12.24 10.20
N LEU A 206 -2.08 11.41 9.68
CA LEU A 206 -1.89 10.68 8.43
C LEU A 206 -3.17 10.64 7.60
N ALA A 207 -2.97 10.41 6.30
CA ALA A 207 -4.08 10.05 5.41
C ALA A 207 -4.33 8.53 5.47
N VAL A 208 -5.58 8.11 5.41
CA VAL A 208 -6.02 6.72 5.41
C VAL A 208 -7.01 6.46 4.28
N VAL A 209 -7.11 5.20 3.84
CA VAL A 209 -8.11 4.76 2.88
C VAL A 209 -8.60 3.35 3.23
N ASP A 210 -9.90 3.10 3.01
CA ASP A 210 -10.45 1.76 3.11
C ASP A 210 -9.97 0.90 1.94
N VAL A 211 -9.54 -0.33 2.21
CA VAL A 211 -9.08 -1.26 1.17
C VAL A 211 -10.15 -1.52 0.12
N ARG A 212 -11.43 -1.51 0.52
CA ARG A 212 -12.58 -1.72 -0.38
C ARG A 212 -12.73 -0.55 -1.36
N ASP A 213 -12.56 0.70 -0.89
CA ASP A 213 -12.56 1.89 -1.75
C ASP A 213 -11.41 1.85 -2.75
N LEU A 214 -10.22 1.46 -2.29
CA LEU A 214 -9.07 1.29 -3.18
C LEU A 214 -9.36 0.22 -4.25
N VAL A 215 -9.92 -0.93 -3.87
CA VAL A 215 -10.23 -2.02 -4.81
C VAL A 215 -11.31 -1.61 -5.81
N GLU A 216 -12.37 -0.93 -5.38
CA GLU A 216 -13.40 -0.39 -6.27
C GLU A 216 -12.80 0.60 -7.29
N ILE A 217 -11.88 1.46 -6.85
CA ILE A 217 -11.19 2.40 -7.75
C ILE A 217 -10.23 1.65 -8.70
N VAL A 218 -9.54 0.60 -8.25
CA VAL A 218 -8.73 -0.27 -9.14
C VAL A 218 -9.58 -0.86 -10.26
N ILE A 219 -10.77 -1.37 -9.93
CA ILE A 219 -11.73 -1.94 -10.89
C ILE A 219 -12.19 -0.86 -11.88
N LYS A 220 -12.61 0.32 -11.38
CA LYS A 220 -13.00 1.46 -12.23
C LYS A 220 -11.85 1.91 -13.12
N ALA A 221 -10.61 1.94 -12.63
CA ALA A 221 -9.42 2.30 -13.39
C ALA A 221 -9.11 1.30 -14.53
N MET A 222 -9.47 0.04 -14.37
CA MET A 222 -9.32 -0.98 -15.42
C MET A 222 -10.20 -0.68 -16.64
N GLU A 223 -11.41 -0.14 -16.44
CA GLU A 223 -12.41 0.14 -17.48
C GLU A 223 -12.37 1.59 -17.98
N SER A 224 -11.76 2.50 -17.22
CA SER A 224 -11.78 3.93 -17.54
C SER A 224 -11.07 4.25 -18.86
N GLN A 225 -11.47 5.36 -19.49
CA GLN A 225 -10.78 5.89 -20.68
C GLN A 225 -9.54 6.72 -20.32
N VAL A 226 -9.29 6.92 -19.03
CA VAL A 226 -8.15 7.70 -18.50
C VAL A 226 -6.84 7.03 -18.86
N ARG A 227 -5.87 7.83 -19.29
CA ARG A 227 -4.51 7.39 -19.61
C ARG A 227 -3.50 8.36 -19.02
N CYS A 228 -2.33 7.88 -18.69
CA CYS A 228 -1.19 8.71 -18.25
C CYS A 228 -1.53 9.65 -17.11
N GLN A 229 -2.32 9.20 -16.16
CA GLN A 229 -2.76 9.99 -15.02
C GLN A 229 -2.45 9.30 -13.69
N LYS A 230 -2.20 10.12 -12.68
CA LYS A 230 -2.04 9.66 -11.30
C LYS A 230 -3.14 10.25 -10.41
N TYR A 231 -3.53 9.48 -9.39
CA TYR A 231 -4.61 9.83 -8.48
C TYR A 231 -4.27 9.48 -7.04
N LEU A 232 -4.39 10.45 -6.15
CA LEU A 232 -4.33 10.23 -4.70
C LEU A 232 -5.62 9.54 -4.24
N ILE A 233 -5.48 8.38 -3.61
CA ILE A 233 -6.61 7.57 -3.13
C ILE A 233 -6.66 7.68 -1.62
N VAL A 234 -7.51 8.59 -1.13
CA VAL A 234 -7.58 9.03 0.27
C VAL A 234 -9.02 9.05 0.74
N GLY A 235 -9.35 8.24 1.72
CA GLY A 235 -10.68 8.21 2.34
C GLY A 235 -10.84 9.31 3.41
N ALA A 236 -9.85 9.43 4.30
CA ALA A 236 -9.87 10.44 5.36
C ALA A 236 -8.45 10.89 5.73
N ASN A 237 -8.36 12.09 6.31
CA ASN A 237 -7.16 12.62 6.94
C ASN A 237 -7.44 12.73 8.45
N VAL A 238 -6.67 12.03 9.27
CA VAL A 238 -6.94 11.86 10.70
C VAL A 238 -5.67 12.01 11.54
N LYS A 239 -5.81 12.37 12.81
CA LYS A 239 -4.70 12.31 13.77
C LYS A 239 -4.46 10.87 14.22
N TYR A 240 -3.23 10.53 14.56
CA TYR A 240 -2.94 9.21 15.12
C TYR A 240 -3.75 8.90 16.40
N ALA A 241 -4.02 9.90 17.23
CA ALA A 241 -4.88 9.75 18.41
C ALA A 241 -6.30 9.34 18.02
N GLU A 242 -6.88 9.93 16.98
CA GLU A 242 -8.23 9.58 16.48
C GLU A 242 -8.29 8.13 16.01
N VAL A 243 -7.20 7.61 15.38
CA VAL A 243 -7.12 6.19 14.99
C VAL A 243 -7.14 5.28 16.21
N VAL A 244 -6.33 5.61 17.23
CA VAL A 244 -6.27 4.84 18.49
C VAL A 244 -7.61 4.87 19.23
N ASP A 245 -8.24 6.05 19.34
CA ASP A 245 -9.54 6.21 20.00
C ASP A 245 -10.64 5.43 19.28
N ALA A 246 -10.68 5.50 17.95
CA ALA A 246 -11.66 4.76 17.16
C ALA A 246 -11.53 3.23 17.33
N ILE A 247 -10.29 2.70 17.30
CA ILE A 247 -10.05 1.27 17.53
C ILE A 247 -10.41 0.90 18.98
N SER A 248 -10.06 1.73 19.98
CA SER A 248 -10.36 1.52 21.39
C SER A 248 -11.85 1.36 21.67
N LYS A 249 -12.67 2.20 21.00
CA LYS A 249 -14.13 2.17 21.11
C LYS A 249 -14.68 0.80 20.72
N TYR A 250 -14.24 0.20 19.62
CA TYR A 250 -14.69 -1.11 19.15
C TYR A 250 -14.03 -2.26 19.92
N ALA A 251 -12.75 -2.14 20.28
CA ALA A 251 -12.04 -3.12 21.10
C ALA A 251 -12.55 -3.17 22.57
N LYS A 252 -13.46 -2.27 22.96
CA LYS A 252 -13.99 -2.15 24.34
C LYS A 252 -12.88 -2.05 25.38
N LYS A 253 -11.76 -1.42 25.03
CA LYS A 253 -10.61 -1.18 25.90
C LYS A 253 -10.53 0.30 26.25
N LYS A 254 -10.42 0.61 27.53
CA LYS A 254 -10.08 1.97 27.96
C LYS A 254 -8.60 2.23 27.67
N ILE A 255 -8.32 2.96 26.61
CA ILE A 255 -6.98 3.38 26.23
C ILE A 255 -6.94 4.90 26.37
N TYR A 256 -5.87 5.38 26.94
CA TYR A 256 -5.59 6.81 27.01
C TYR A 256 -4.41 7.10 26.10
N PRO A 257 -4.66 7.45 24.82
CA PRO A 257 -3.57 7.77 23.90
C PRO A 257 -2.89 9.04 24.41
N PHE A 258 -1.63 8.93 24.83
CA PHE A 258 -0.81 10.10 25.12
C PHE A 258 0.19 10.33 24.00
N PRO A 259 0.29 11.56 23.46
CA PRO A 259 1.20 11.86 22.39
C PRO A 259 2.65 11.80 22.86
N VAL A 260 3.44 10.93 22.26
CA VAL A 260 4.87 10.84 22.53
C VAL A 260 5.60 11.82 21.62
N PRO A 261 6.47 12.71 22.13
CA PRO A 261 7.24 13.62 21.31
C PRO A 261 8.09 12.90 20.28
N SER A 262 8.01 13.37 19.03
CA SER A 262 8.68 12.71 17.88
C SER A 262 10.20 12.64 18.01
N PHE A 263 10.83 13.61 18.69
CA PHE A 263 12.27 13.57 18.93
C PHE A 263 12.70 12.40 19.82
N LEU A 264 11.89 12.04 20.83
CA LEU A 264 12.12 10.87 21.68
C LEU A 264 11.97 9.59 20.87
N LEU A 265 10.91 9.49 20.04
CA LEU A 265 10.67 8.35 19.16
C LEU A 265 11.80 8.22 18.11
N SER A 266 12.28 9.35 17.58
CA SER A 266 13.40 9.36 16.64
C SER A 266 14.71 8.89 17.29
N ALA A 267 15.00 9.35 18.51
CA ALA A 267 16.18 8.93 19.25
C ALA A 267 16.12 7.44 19.61
N ALA A 268 14.97 6.98 20.13
CA ALA A 268 14.73 5.55 20.40
C ALA A 268 14.85 4.69 19.13
N GLY A 269 14.27 5.15 18.02
CA GLY A 269 14.40 4.48 16.72
C GLY A 269 15.85 4.36 16.27
N GLY A 270 16.65 5.43 16.39
CA GLY A 270 18.08 5.39 16.07
C GLY A 270 18.87 4.41 16.93
N PHE A 271 18.57 4.35 18.24
CA PHE A 271 19.15 3.36 19.15
C PHE A 271 18.77 1.92 18.77
N LEU A 272 17.50 1.67 18.45
CA LEU A 272 17.03 0.35 18.04
C LEU A 272 17.66 -0.10 16.69
N GLU A 273 17.88 0.81 15.74
CA GLU A 273 18.61 0.52 14.51
C GLU A 273 20.08 0.19 14.76
N PHE A 274 20.73 0.87 15.71
CA PHE A 274 22.08 0.53 16.15
C PHE A 274 22.10 -0.87 16.80
N MET A 275 21.15 -1.17 17.68
CA MET A 275 21.02 -2.50 18.29
C MET A 275 20.72 -3.60 17.28
N GLU A 276 20.02 -3.31 16.17
CA GLU A 276 19.82 -4.27 15.08
C GLU A 276 21.14 -4.75 14.47
N ALA A 277 22.15 -3.88 14.36
CA ALA A 277 23.47 -4.26 13.84
C ALA A 277 24.14 -5.33 14.71
N ILE A 278 23.88 -5.29 16.03
CA ILE A 278 24.46 -6.22 17.02
C ILE A 278 23.59 -7.48 17.16
N THR A 279 22.29 -7.29 17.41
CA THR A 279 21.38 -8.39 17.80
C THR A 279 20.76 -9.13 16.63
N LYS A 280 20.85 -8.56 15.40
CA LYS A 280 20.18 -9.05 14.17
C LYS A 280 18.65 -9.06 14.25
N ARG A 281 18.04 -8.53 15.31
CA ARG A 281 16.58 -8.44 15.47
C ARG A 281 16.05 -7.21 14.77
N LYS A 282 14.94 -7.35 14.04
CA LYS A 282 14.27 -6.23 13.38
C LYS A 282 13.79 -5.20 14.41
N PRO A 283 14.11 -3.89 14.25
CA PRO A 283 13.65 -2.87 15.16
C PRO A 283 12.15 -2.63 14.99
N LEU A 284 11.46 -2.40 16.10
CA LEU A 284 10.04 -2.03 16.11
C LEU A 284 9.81 -0.58 15.65
N LEU A 285 10.83 0.26 15.79
CA LEU A 285 10.80 1.67 15.43
C LEU A 285 12.14 2.02 14.76
N THR A 286 12.11 2.81 13.70
CA THR A 286 13.28 3.37 13.04
C THR A 286 13.38 4.87 13.30
N LYS A 287 14.57 5.45 13.12
CA LYS A 287 14.78 6.89 13.25
C LYS A 287 13.87 7.68 12.29
N ALA A 288 13.77 7.24 11.03
CA ALA A 288 12.92 7.89 10.03
C ALA A 288 11.42 7.83 10.43
N TYR A 289 10.95 6.67 10.91
CA TYR A 289 9.55 6.52 11.34
C TYR A 289 9.26 7.34 12.61
N GLY A 290 10.23 7.44 13.53
CA GLY A 290 10.14 8.33 14.69
C GLY A 290 10.02 9.81 14.31
N LYS A 291 10.74 10.28 13.26
CA LYS A 291 10.56 11.64 12.73
C LYS A 291 9.17 11.85 12.15
N LEU A 292 8.70 10.88 11.33
CA LEU A 292 7.39 10.94 10.67
C LEU A 292 6.25 11.03 11.69
N SER A 293 6.38 10.39 12.83
CA SER A 293 5.36 10.32 13.87
C SER A 293 4.89 11.69 14.41
N GLY A 294 5.70 12.73 14.24
CA GLY A 294 5.36 14.09 14.66
C GLY A 294 4.82 14.98 13.55
N TRP A 295 4.77 14.49 12.29
CA TRP A 295 4.29 15.28 11.18
C TRP A 295 2.82 15.02 10.92
N THR A 296 2.09 16.07 10.54
CA THR A 296 0.71 15.95 10.06
C THR A 296 0.73 16.01 8.55
N VAL A 297 0.62 14.84 7.92
CA VAL A 297 0.76 14.67 6.47
C VAL A 297 -0.59 14.31 5.87
N TYR A 298 -1.22 15.28 5.23
CA TYR A 298 -2.57 15.20 4.67
C TYR A 298 -2.56 15.37 3.16
N TYR A 299 -3.50 14.71 2.50
CA TYR A 299 -3.63 14.70 1.04
C TYR A 299 -5.07 14.94 0.61
N SER A 300 -5.23 15.60 -0.56
CA SER A 300 -6.52 15.81 -1.20
C SER A 300 -6.95 14.55 -1.97
N ASN A 301 -8.26 14.27 -1.98
CA ASN A 301 -8.87 13.23 -2.80
C ASN A 301 -9.80 13.80 -3.89
N THR A 302 -9.76 15.11 -4.11
CA THR A 302 -10.69 15.79 -5.02
C THR A 302 -10.62 15.25 -6.45
N LYS A 303 -9.40 14.97 -6.94
CA LYS A 303 -9.19 14.46 -8.30
C LYS A 303 -9.76 13.06 -8.46
N SER A 304 -9.47 12.14 -7.53
CA SER A 304 -9.96 10.76 -7.59
C SER A 304 -11.47 10.65 -7.39
N LYS A 305 -12.06 11.44 -6.48
CA LYS A 305 -13.53 11.50 -6.32
C LYS A 305 -14.22 11.88 -7.62
N ARG A 306 -13.76 12.95 -8.26
CA ARG A 306 -14.35 13.44 -9.51
C ARG A 306 -14.17 12.47 -10.67
N GLU A 307 -12.95 11.93 -10.84
CA GLU A 307 -12.63 11.08 -11.98
C GLU A 307 -13.37 9.74 -11.94
N PHE A 308 -13.39 9.12 -10.78
CA PHE A 308 -14.00 7.80 -10.61
C PHE A 308 -15.43 7.82 -10.10
N ASP A 309 -16.03 9.00 -9.96
CA ASP A 309 -17.37 9.16 -9.36
C ASP A 309 -17.51 8.26 -8.13
N HIS A 310 -16.61 8.49 -7.12
CA HIS A 310 -16.45 7.62 -5.97
C HIS A 310 -16.61 8.37 -4.65
N GLU A 311 -17.51 7.88 -3.81
CA GLU A 311 -17.69 8.35 -2.44
C GLU A 311 -16.98 7.39 -1.48
N TYR A 312 -15.96 7.92 -0.78
CA TYR A 312 -15.18 7.13 0.17
C TYR A 312 -15.97 6.79 1.42
N ARG A 313 -15.78 5.58 1.93
CA ARG A 313 -16.37 5.12 3.19
C ARG A 313 -15.95 6.01 4.36
N PRO A 314 -16.87 6.32 5.29
CA PRO A 314 -16.53 7.02 6.52
C PRO A 314 -15.48 6.25 7.33
N PHE A 315 -14.52 6.97 7.91
CA PHE A 315 -13.41 6.40 8.68
C PHE A 315 -13.88 5.46 9.82
N ASP A 316 -14.97 5.82 10.53
CA ASP A 316 -15.53 5.00 11.60
C ASP A 316 -16.04 3.63 11.09
N VAL A 317 -16.60 3.58 9.88
CA VAL A 317 -17.02 2.34 9.21
C VAL A 317 -15.80 1.45 8.91
N THR A 318 -14.75 2.05 8.36
CA THR A 318 -13.49 1.34 8.08
C THR A 318 -12.89 0.72 9.35
N VAL A 319 -12.82 1.49 10.44
CA VAL A 319 -12.27 1.01 11.71
C VAL A 319 -13.14 -0.08 12.32
N ARG A 320 -14.46 0.13 12.35
CA ARG A 320 -15.42 -0.87 12.86
C ARG A 320 -15.25 -2.22 12.17
N ASP A 321 -15.24 -2.20 10.84
CA ASP A 321 -15.19 -3.44 10.05
C ASP A 321 -13.79 -4.09 10.14
N SER A 322 -12.73 -3.30 10.28
CA SER A 322 -11.38 -3.80 10.56
C SER A 322 -11.31 -4.49 11.93
N CYS A 323 -11.90 -3.88 12.97
CA CYS A 323 -11.95 -4.46 14.31
C CYS A 323 -12.68 -5.81 14.30
N ARG A 324 -13.85 -5.88 13.65
CA ARG A 324 -14.60 -7.13 13.50
C ARG A 324 -13.77 -8.21 12.80
N TYR A 325 -13.14 -7.86 11.67
CA TYR A 325 -12.28 -8.79 10.95
C TYR A 325 -11.11 -9.28 11.82
N PHE A 326 -10.49 -8.37 12.58
CA PHE A 326 -9.38 -8.71 13.48
C PHE A 326 -9.83 -9.66 14.60
N GLU A 327 -10.99 -9.40 15.20
CA GLU A 327 -11.58 -10.27 16.23
C GLU A 327 -11.84 -11.68 15.69
N GLU A 328 -12.46 -11.79 14.52
CA GLU A 328 -12.83 -13.07 13.91
C GLU A 328 -11.63 -13.92 13.43
N ASN A 329 -10.49 -13.29 13.11
CA ASN A 329 -9.36 -13.99 12.47
C ASN A 329 -8.10 -14.09 13.33
N PHE A 330 -7.97 -13.27 14.43
CA PHE A 330 -6.72 -13.17 15.19
C PHE A 330 -6.89 -13.15 16.72
N LEU A 331 -8.12 -13.20 17.25
CA LEU A 331 -8.41 -13.22 18.67
C LEU A 331 -9.09 -14.52 19.13
N GLU A 332 -8.60 -15.65 18.69
CA GLU A 332 -8.95 -16.95 19.29
C GLU A 332 -8.29 -17.15 20.66
#